data_cfd623ecd06e6b8c9509f5cac6a6ebdb
#
_entry.id   cfd623ecd06e6b8c9509f5cac6a6ebdb
#
_cell.length_a   1.000
_cell.length_b   1.000
_cell.length_c   1.000
_cell.angle_alpha   90.00
_cell.angle_beta   90.00
_cell.angle_gamma   90.00
#
_symmetry.space_group_name_H-M   'P 1'
#
loop_
_entity.id
_entity.type
_entity.pdbx_description
1 polymer ?
#
loop_
_entity_poly.entity_id
_entity_poly.type
_entity_poly.pdbx_seq_one_letter_code
_entity_poly.pdbx_strand_id
1 'polypeptide(L)'
;GNPKVIDINFAPPGKGYTHLFAREVIFALKKVRVQSTVADLFQTTDYIVRSIMESAVESGLEKRGLVKDFKNISLDEKAYTKGHHYATILIDSDTNTVLDMVEGRKEEDVKKLFVNVSGERKQPQLNRVNMDMWKPFMNTIRSIAPQAIIVHDKFHLFKMLSEAIDKTRKKEVKDNPQLKG
;
A
#
# COMPACT_ATOMS: atom_id res chain seq x y z
N GLY A 1 1.67 45.98 17.00
CA GLY A 1 0.45 45.25 16.71
C GLY A 1 0.77 43.85 16.30
N ASN A 2 0.07 42.82 16.80
CA ASN A 2 0.26 41.47 16.38
C ASN A 2 -0.17 41.33 14.91
N PRO A 3 0.62 40.66 14.03
CA PRO A 3 0.25 40.46 12.64
C PRO A 3 -1.06 39.65 12.60
N LYS A 4 -2.08 40.19 11.92
CA LYS A 4 -3.32 39.44 11.64
C LYS A 4 -3.11 38.61 10.38
N VAL A 5 -3.28 37.31 10.49
CA VAL A 5 -3.35 36.43 9.33
C VAL A 5 -4.71 36.66 8.66
N ILE A 6 -4.67 37.10 7.41
CA ILE A 6 -5.89 37.25 6.60
C ILE A 6 -6.21 35.86 6.02
N ASP A 7 -7.42 35.40 6.24
CA ASP A 7 -7.90 34.15 5.62
C ASP A 7 -8.19 34.41 4.13
N ILE A 8 -7.50 33.66 3.27
CA ILE A 8 -7.60 33.81 1.81
C ILE A 8 -8.13 32.52 1.19
N ASN A 9 -9.22 32.63 0.46
CA ASN A 9 -9.93 31.46 -0.11
C ASN A 9 -9.16 30.70 -1.21
N PHE A 10 -8.09 31.28 -1.76
CA PHE A 10 -7.35 30.64 -2.86
C PHE A 10 -6.08 29.88 -2.41
N ALA A 11 -5.73 29.92 -1.12
CA ALA A 11 -4.58 29.21 -0.56
C ALA A 11 -4.93 28.54 0.78
N PRO A 12 -4.34 27.37 1.10
CA PRO A 12 -4.51 26.76 2.39
C PRO A 12 -3.82 27.58 3.48
N PRO A 13 -4.40 27.69 4.68
CA PRO A 13 -3.79 28.44 5.79
C PRO A 13 -2.39 27.93 6.12
N GLY A 14 -1.42 28.85 6.26
CA GLY A 14 -0.04 28.55 6.63
C GLY A 14 0.77 27.75 5.61
N LYS A 15 0.30 27.60 4.39
CA LYS A 15 1.01 26.92 3.29
C LYS A 15 1.55 27.93 2.27
N GLY A 16 2.73 27.65 1.73
CA GLY A 16 3.39 28.48 0.72
C GLY A 16 2.92 28.23 -0.72
N TYR A 17 1.69 27.75 -0.92
CA TYR A 17 1.15 27.44 -2.25
C TYR A 17 -0.36 27.67 -2.32
N THR A 18 -0.88 27.85 -3.54
CA THR A 18 -2.31 28.01 -3.78
C THR A 18 -3.02 26.68 -4.03
N HIS A 19 -4.34 26.64 -3.88
CA HIS A 19 -5.15 25.46 -4.23
C HIS A 19 -5.00 25.05 -5.69
N LEU A 20 -4.89 26.04 -6.60
CA LEU A 20 -4.67 25.77 -8.03
C LEU A 20 -3.31 25.11 -8.26
N PHE A 21 -2.25 25.64 -7.67
CA PHE A 21 -0.92 25.06 -7.76
C PHE A 21 -0.90 23.60 -7.23
N ALA A 22 -1.50 23.39 -6.05
CA ALA A 22 -1.60 22.04 -5.48
C ALA A 22 -2.32 21.05 -6.41
N ARG A 23 -3.41 21.50 -7.07
CA ARG A 23 -4.15 20.66 -8.03
C ARG A 23 -3.28 20.25 -9.22
N GLU A 24 -2.53 21.19 -9.79
CA GLU A 24 -1.65 20.92 -10.93
C GLU A 24 -0.48 20.00 -10.55
N VAL A 25 0.10 20.18 -9.37
CA VAL A 25 1.14 19.29 -8.82
C VAL A 25 0.58 17.86 -8.64
N ILE A 26 -0.61 17.70 -8.07
CA ILE A 26 -1.25 16.37 -7.93
C ILE A 26 -1.54 15.73 -9.28
N PHE A 27 -1.99 16.53 -10.26
CA PHE A 27 -2.20 16.04 -11.62
C PHE A 27 -0.88 15.53 -12.26
N ALA A 28 0.20 16.27 -12.10
CA ALA A 28 1.52 15.88 -12.58
C ALA A 28 2.04 14.60 -11.87
N LEU A 29 1.88 14.50 -10.54
CA LEU A 29 2.28 13.31 -9.76
C LEU A 29 1.56 12.04 -10.24
N LYS A 30 0.30 12.12 -10.63
CA LYS A 30 -0.44 10.99 -11.20
C LYS A 30 0.15 10.50 -12.54
N LYS A 31 0.85 11.35 -13.26
CA LYS A 31 1.47 11.04 -14.57
C LYS A 31 2.93 10.62 -14.43
N VAL A 32 3.71 11.42 -13.74
CA VAL A 32 5.18 11.27 -13.63
C VAL A 32 5.57 10.28 -12.53
N ARG A 33 4.84 10.23 -11.42
CA ARG A 33 5.05 9.34 -10.26
C ARG A 33 6.39 9.52 -9.53
N VAL A 34 7.17 10.54 -9.84
CA VAL A 34 8.47 10.86 -9.23
C VAL A 34 8.42 12.27 -8.67
N GLN A 35 8.54 12.42 -7.35
CA GLN A 35 8.38 13.71 -6.67
C GLN A 35 9.42 14.75 -7.12
N SER A 36 10.71 14.38 -7.18
CA SER A 36 11.78 15.28 -7.59
C SER A 36 11.57 15.82 -9.02
N THR A 37 11.17 14.97 -9.95
CA THR A 37 10.86 15.40 -11.32
C THR A 37 9.69 16.38 -11.36
N VAL A 38 8.68 16.17 -10.51
CA VAL A 38 7.56 17.13 -10.40
C VAL A 38 8.02 18.43 -9.74
N ALA A 39 8.88 18.37 -8.73
CA ALA A 39 9.46 19.57 -8.11
C ALA A 39 10.24 20.40 -9.12
N ASP A 40 11.08 19.77 -9.94
CA ASP A 40 11.82 20.42 -11.02
C ASP A 40 10.88 21.05 -12.07
N LEU A 41 9.86 20.31 -12.51
CA LEU A 41 8.89 20.77 -13.50
C LEU A 41 8.14 22.03 -13.06
N PHE A 42 7.81 22.12 -11.78
CA PHE A 42 7.09 23.26 -11.19
C PHE A 42 8.02 24.30 -10.53
N GLN A 43 9.34 24.15 -10.69
CA GLN A 43 10.35 25.04 -10.07
C GLN A 43 10.10 25.25 -8.58
N THR A 44 9.83 24.15 -7.86
CA THR A 44 9.55 24.13 -6.43
C THR A 44 10.45 23.11 -5.72
N THR A 45 10.21 22.86 -4.45
CA THR A 45 11.00 21.92 -3.65
C THR A 45 10.26 20.59 -3.44
N ASP A 46 11.02 19.50 -3.26
CA ASP A 46 10.47 18.19 -2.86
C ASP A 46 9.60 18.29 -1.60
N TYR A 47 9.97 19.18 -0.68
CA TYR A 47 9.21 19.42 0.54
C TYR A 47 7.79 19.95 0.24
N ILE A 48 7.66 20.92 -0.68
CA ILE A 48 6.35 21.46 -1.08
C ILE A 48 5.53 20.40 -1.80
N VAL A 49 6.14 19.66 -2.73
CA VAL A 49 5.46 18.56 -3.45
C VAL A 49 4.95 17.50 -2.46
N ARG A 50 5.78 17.10 -1.49
CA ARG A 50 5.40 16.17 -0.44
C ARG A 50 4.27 16.70 0.43
N SER A 51 4.35 17.96 0.90
CA SER A 51 3.31 18.59 1.70
C SER A 51 1.95 18.64 0.99
N ILE A 52 1.97 18.92 -0.33
CA ILE A 52 0.77 18.88 -1.17
C ILE A 52 0.20 17.45 -1.26
N MET A 53 1.07 16.47 -1.47
CA MET A 53 0.67 15.06 -1.57
C MET A 53 0.05 14.57 -0.25
N GLU A 54 0.70 14.84 0.88
CA GLU A 54 0.20 14.46 2.22
C GLU A 54 -1.18 15.08 2.49
N SER A 55 -1.32 16.39 2.26
CA SER A 55 -2.61 17.08 2.43
C SER A 55 -3.71 16.53 1.50
N ALA A 56 -3.36 16.14 0.28
CA ALA A 56 -4.31 15.55 -0.66
C ALA A 56 -4.74 14.14 -0.23
N VAL A 57 -3.82 13.34 0.34
CA VAL A 57 -4.12 12.02 0.89
C VAL A 57 -5.04 12.14 2.11
N GLU A 58 -4.71 13.00 3.07
CA GLU A 58 -5.54 13.24 4.26
C GLU A 58 -6.97 13.65 3.87
N SER A 59 -7.10 14.67 3.01
CA SER A 59 -8.41 15.13 2.53
C SER A 59 -9.16 14.04 1.74
N GLY A 60 -8.44 13.20 1.01
CA GLY A 60 -9.02 12.06 0.30
C GLY A 60 -9.56 10.99 1.25
N LEU A 61 -8.82 10.68 2.32
CA LEU A 61 -9.23 9.71 3.34
C LEU A 61 -10.44 10.21 4.13
N GLU A 62 -10.44 11.48 4.55
CA GLU A 62 -11.57 12.10 5.24
C GLU A 62 -12.85 12.06 4.40
N LYS A 63 -12.77 12.45 3.12
CA LYS A 63 -13.92 12.44 2.20
C LYS A 63 -14.42 11.04 1.88
N ARG A 64 -13.52 10.05 1.81
CA ARG A 64 -13.90 8.67 1.55
C ARG A 64 -14.72 8.07 2.69
N GLY A 65 -14.37 8.40 3.94
CA GLY A 65 -14.94 7.77 5.12
C GLY A 65 -14.69 6.26 5.16
N LEU A 66 -15.55 5.52 5.86
CA LEU A 66 -15.47 4.06 5.92
C LEU A 66 -15.96 3.44 4.61
N VAL A 67 -15.21 2.50 4.09
CA VAL A 67 -15.59 1.72 2.89
C VAL A 67 -16.55 0.61 3.32
N LYS A 68 -17.77 0.63 2.79
CA LYS A 68 -18.86 -0.25 3.28
C LYS A 68 -18.93 -1.59 2.54
N ASP A 69 -18.57 -1.63 1.26
CA ASP A 69 -18.81 -2.78 0.38
C ASP A 69 -17.57 -3.11 -0.45
N PHE A 70 -16.71 -3.95 0.08
CA PHE A 70 -15.65 -4.61 -0.67
C PHE A 70 -15.75 -6.12 -0.41
N LYS A 71 -15.68 -6.93 -1.46
CA LYS A 71 -15.87 -8.39 -1.39
C LYS A 71 -14.66 -9.17 -1.85
N ASN A 72 -13.93 -8.65 -2.80
CA ASN A 72 -12.73 -9.25 -3.35
C ASN A 72 -11.56 -8.33 -3.07
N ILE A 73 -10.57 -8.81 -2.33
CA ILE A 73 -9.43 -8.01 -1.91
C ILE A 73 -8.11 -8.67 -2.25
N SER A 74 -7.08 -7.86 -2.30
CA SER A 74 -5.68 -8.31 -2.32
C SER A 74 -4.95 -7.73 -1.11
N LEU A 75 -4.17 -8.57 -0.45
CA LEU A 75 -3.20 -8.21 0.58
C LEU A 75 -1.81 -8.41 0.01
N ASP A 76 -1.00 -7.37 0.03
CA ASP A 76 0.38 -7.40 -0.43
C ASP A 76 1.29 -6.75 0.62
N GLU A 77 2.56 -7.20 0.67
CA GLU A 77 3.56 -6.55 1.51
C GLU A 77 4.65 -5.92 0.65
N LYS A 78 5.09 -4.74 1.04
CA LYS A 78 6.19 -4.06 0.39
C LYS A 78 7.22 -3.59 1.40
N ALA A 79 8.49 -3.99 1.20
CA ALA A 79 9.60 -3.37 1.89
C ALA A 79 9.81 -1.97 1.30
N TYR A 80 9.79 -0.93 2.14
CA TYR A 80 9.92 0.47 1.70
C TYR A 80 11.25 1.11 2.12
N THR A 81 11.98 0.46 3.05
CA THR A 81 13.36 0.85 3.41
C THR A 81 14.24 -0.38 3.65
N LYS A 82 15.55 -0.19 3.65
CA LYS A 82 16.51 -1.23 4.10
C LYS A 82 16.28 -1.52 5.59
N GLY A 83 16.37 -2.77 6.03
CA GLY A 83 16.26 -3.14 7.45
C GLY A 83 14.91 -3.68 7.90
N HIS A 84 14.21 -4.43 7.04
CA HIS A 84 12.95 -5.13 7.38
C HIS A 84 11.76 -4.23 7.74
N HIS A 85 11.71 -3.02 7.18
CA HIS A 85 10.54 -2.15 7.27
C HIS A 85 9.56 -2.50 6.16
N TYR A 86 8.42 -3.04 6.56
CA TYR A 86 7.37 -3.48 5.64
C TYR A 86 6.12 -2.64 5.82
N ALA A 87 5.41 -2.43 4.72
CA ALA A 87 4.05 -1.93 4.74
C ALA A 87 3.14 -3.01 4.16
N THR A 88 2.02 -3.26 4.83
CA THR A 88 0.95 -4.11 4.31
C THR A 88 -0.09 -3.23 3.65
N ILE A 89 -0.47 -3.59 2.43
CA ILE A 89 -1.40 -2.83 1.59
C ILE A 89 -2.65 -3.66 1.39
N LEU A 90 -3.81 -3.04 1.61
CA LEU A 90 -5.12 -3.60 1.34
C LEU A 90 -5.68 -2.96 0.06
N ILE A 91 -6.00 -3.78 -0.91
CA ILE A 91 -6.48 -3.35 -2.24
C ILE A 91 -7.85 -3.98 -2.49
N ASP A 92 -8.80 -3.21 -2.97
CA ASP A 92 -10.02 -3.73 -3.60
C ASP A 92 -9.65 -4.28 -4.98
N SER A 93 -9.80 -5.60 -5.16
CA SER A 93 -9.43 -6.28 -6.40
C SER A 93 -10.41 -6.02 -7.53
N ASP A 94 -11.63 -5.60 -7.25
CA ASP A 94 -12.64 -5.32 -8.27
C ASP A 94 -12.40 -3.96 -8.92
N THR A 95 -11.98 -2.98 -8.13
CA THR A 95 -11.73 -1.60 -8.60
C THR A 95 -10.24 -1.27 -8.80
N ASN A 96 -9.34 -2.14 -8.36
CA ASN A 96 -7.89 -1.89 -8.28
C ASN A 96 -7.54 -0.64 -7.46
N THR A 97 -8.34 -0.35 -6.44
CA THR A 97 -8.16 0.81 -5.56
C THR A 97 -7.49 0.40 -4.25
N VAL A 98 -6.45 1.12 -3.85
CA VAL A 98 -5.86 0.97 -2.52
C VAL A 98 -6.87 1.44 -1.48
N LEU A 99 -7.31 0.53 -0.62
CA LEU A 99 -8.25 0.84 0.46
C LEU A 99 -7.53 1.44 1.66
N ASP A 100 -6.41 0.85 2.06
CA ASP A 100 -5.59 1.37 3.15
C ASP A 100 -4.20 0.74 3.14
N MET A 101 -3.31 1.29 3.97
CA MET A 101 -1.96 0.79 4.16
C MET A 101 -1.55 0.98 5.61
N VAL A 102 -0.85 -0.01 6.17
CA VAL A 102 -0.32 0.03 7.54
C VAL A 102 1.15 -0.35 7.55
N GLU A 103 1.91 0.26 8.44
CA GLU A 103 3.27 -0.18 8.71
C GLU A 103 3.25 -1.52 9.46
N GLY A 104 4.13 -2.44 9.05
CA GLY A 104 4.22 -3.78 9.60
C GLY A 104 3.55 -4.85 8.74
N ARG A 105 3.67 -6.12 9.20
CA ARG A 105 3.14 -7.31 8.50
C ARG A 105 2.66 -8.41 9.44
N LYS A 106 2.49 -8.08 10.72
CA LYS A 106 1.98 -9.01 11.73
C LYS A 106 0.46 -9.11 11.67
N GLU A 107 -0.09 -10.11 12.33
CA GLU A 107 -1.56 -10.28 12.42
C GLU A 107 -2.27 -9.04 12.95
N GLU A 108 -1.67 -8.36 13.94
CA GLU A 108 -2.21 -7.13 14.52
C GLU A 108 -2.27 -5.98 13.51
N ASP A 109 -1.24 -5.87 12.66
CA ASP A 109 -1.15 -4.83 11.63
C ASP A 109 -2.22 -5.07 10.55
N VAL A 110 -2.39 -6.32 10.13
CA VAL A 110 -3.45 -6.69 9.18
C VAL A 110 -4.85 -6.44 9.76
N LYS A 111 -5.07 -6.76 11.04
CA LYS A 111 -6.36 -6.46 11.72
C LYS A 111 -6.65 -4.96 11.74
N LYS A 112 -5.64 -4.11 11.99
CA LYS A 112 -5.78 -2.64 11.92
C LYS A 112 -6.28 -2.16 10.56
N LEU A 113 -5.78 -2.74 9.44
CA LEU A 113 -6.27 -2.39 8.10
C LEU A 113 -7.78 -2.58 7.97
N PHE A 114 -8.29 -3.71 8.44
CA PHE A 114 -9.73 -3.97 8.37
C PHE A 114 -10.54 -3.04 9.27
N VAL A 115 -10.03 -2.73 10.46
CA VAL A 115 -10.66 -1.77 11.38
C VAL A 115 -10.70 -0.36 10.76
N ASN A 116 -9.59 0.08 10.16
CA ASN A 116 -9.51 1.40 9.52
C ASN A 116 -10.50 1.53 8.35
N VAL A 117 -10.67 0.46 7.59
CA VAL A 117 -11.49 0.48 6.37
C VAL A 117 -12.98 0.26 6.67
N SER A 118 -13.31 -0.69 7.56
CA SER A 118 -14.69 -1.13 7.82
C SER A 118 -15.27 -0.64 9.15
N GLY A 119 -14.41 -0.15 10.06
CA GLY A 119 -14.77 0.14 11.45
C GLY A 119 -14.78 -1.12 12.33
N GLU A 120 -14.70 -0.93 13.65
CA GLU A 120 -14.52 -2.00 14.64
C GLU A 120 -15.65 -3.04 14.71
N ARG A 121 -16.86 -2.66 14.29
CA ARG A 121 -18.08 -3.46 14.50
C ARG A 121 -18.48 -4.35 13.33
N LYS A 122 -17.79 -4.29 12.20
CA LYS A 122 -18.15 -5.07 11.01
C LYS A 122 -17.12 -6.13 10.71
N GLN A 123 -17.51 -7.38 10.78
CA GLN A 123 -16.76 -8.44 10.11
C GLN A 123 -16.92 -8.26 8.58
N PRO A 124 -15.82 -8.15 7.83
CA PRO A 124 -15.89 -7.96 6.39
C PRO A 124 -16.50 -9.22 5.74
N GLN A 125 -17.49 -9.01 4.89
CA GLN A 125 -18.09 -10.09 4.10
C GLN A 125 -17.26 -10.32 2.83
N LEU A 126 -16.12 -11.00 3.00
CA LEU A 126 -15.20 -11.26 1.90
C LEU A 126 -15.58 -12.55 1.16
N ASN A 127 -15.60 -12.46 -0.17
CA ASN A 127 -15.74 -13.63 -1.04
C ASN A 127 -14.37 -14.22 -1.38
N ARG A 128 -13.40 -13.36 -1.74
CA ARG A 128 -12.07 -13.76 -2.17
C ARG A 128 -10.99 -12.86 -1.59
N VAL A 129 -9.88 -13.47 -1.19
CA VAL A 129 -8.69 -12.76 -0.72
C VAL A 129 -7.49 -13.29 -1.47
N ASN A 130 -6.90 -12.46 -2.33
CA ASN A 130 -5.62 -12.74 -2.98
C ASN A 130 -4.50 -12.32 -2.03
N MET A 131 -3.56 -13.20 -1.77
CA MET A 131 -2.44 -12.89 -0.86
C MET A 131 -1.25 -13.81 -1.11
N ASP A 132 -0.09 -13.39 -0.59
CA ASP A 132 1.06 -14.26 -0.44
C ASP A 132 0.78 -15.38 0.60
N MET A 133 1.59 -16.44 0.57
CA MET A 133 1.52 -17.56 1.53
C MET A 133 2.10 -17.20 2.91
N TRP A 134 2.03 -15.94 3.31
CA TRP A 134 2.49 -15.48 4.61
C TRP A 134 1.50 -15.87 5.72
N LYS A 135 1.98 -16.69 6.70
CA LYS A 135 1.12 -17.24 7.76
C LYS A 135 0.29 -16.19 8.51
N PRO A 136 0.83 -15.04 8.94
CA PRO A 136 0.04 -14.02 9.61
C PRO A 136 -1.16 -13.54 8.81
N PHE A 137 -1.02 -13.39 7.48
CA PHE A 137 -2.13 -13.01 6.61
C PHE A 137 -3.22 -14.10 6.61
N MET A 138 -2.81 -15.36 6.39
CA MET A 138 -3.76 -16.49 6.40
C MET A 138 -4.49 -16.62 7.73
N ASN A 139 -3.78 -16.51 8.86
CA ASN A 139 -4.38 -16.60 10.19
C ASN A 139 -5.39 -15.48 10.42
N THR A 140 -5.03 -14.25 10.05
CA THR A 140 -5.93 -13.12 10.19
C THR A 140 -7.19 -13.29 9.36
N ILE A 141 -7.06 -13.64 8.07
CA ILE A 141 -8.23 -13.81 7.20
C ILE A 141 -9.11 -14.96 7.69
N ARG A 142 -8.56 -16.09 8.09
CA ARG A 142 -9.34 -17.19 8.66
C ARG A 142 -10.08 -16.80 9.93
N SER A 143 -9.53 -15.87 10.72
CA SER A 143 -10.17 -15.37 11.93
C SER A 143 -11.30 -14.38 11.66
N ILE A 144 -11.11 -13.45 10.70
CA ILE A 144 -12.07 -12.35 10.47
C ILE A 144 -13.09 -12.66 9.37
N ALA A 145 -12.75 -13.52 8.42
CA ALA A 145 -13.59 -13.88 7.28
C ALA A 145 -13.40 -15.37 6.91
N PRO A 146 -13.77 -16.33 7.80
CA PRO A 146 -13.52 -17.77 7.61
C PRO A 146 -14.18 -18.34 6.35
N GLN A 147 -15.22 -17.68 5.84
CA GLN A 147 -15.94 -18.06 4.61
C GLN A 147 -15.21 -17.64 3.32
N ALA A 148 -14.21 -16.75 3.41
CA ALA A 148 -13.53 -16.22 2.24
C ALA A 148 -12.64 -17.27 1.57
N ILE A 149 -12.65 -17.31 0.24
CA ILE A 149 -11.73 -18.12 -0.54
C ILE A 149 -10.37 -17.42 -0.58
N ILE A 150 -9.36 -18.08 -0.01
CA ILE A 150 -7.97 -17.59 -0.09
C ILE A 150 -7.38 -18.06 -1.42
N VAL A 151 -6.85 -17.13 -2.19
CA VAL A 151 -6.13 -17.37 -3.45
C VAL A 151 -4.69 -16.90 -3.27
N HIS A 152 -3.75 -17.80 -3.49
CA HIS A 152 -2.34 -17.46 -3.40
C HIS A 152 -1.82 -16.88 -4.70
N ASP A 153 -0.95 -15.88 -4.57
CA ASP A 153 -0.31 -15.25 -5.73
C ASP A 153 0.54 -16.29 -6.49
N LYS A 154 0.22 -16.45 -7.76
CA LYS A 154 0.90 -17.33 -8.70
C LYS A 154 2.41 -17.06 -8.77
N PHE A 155 2.81 -15.78 -8.73
CA PHE A 155 4.22 -15.40 -8.78
C PHE A 155 5.01 -15.98 -7.60
N HIS A 156 4.48 -15.87 -6.40
CA HIS A 156 5.09 -16.41 -5.18
C HIS A 156 5.16 -17.95 -5.19
N LEU A 157 4.16 -18.61 -5.75
CA LEU A 157 4.18 -20.07 -5.96
C LEU A 157 5.30 -20.49 -6.90
N PHE A 158 5.43 -19.85 -8.05
CA PHE A 158 6.49 -20.15 -9.02
C PHE A 158 7.88 -19.83 -8.49
N LYS A 159 8.03 -18.74 -7.75
CA LYS A 159 9.29 -18.40 -7.07
C LYS A 159 9.72 -19.50 -6.10
N MET A 160 8.82 -19.96 -5.23
CA MET A 160 9.11 -21.05 -4.29
C MET A 160 9.48 -22.35 -5.02
N LEU A 161 8.76 -22.69 -6.08
CA LEU A 161 9.08 -23.86 -6.91
C LEU A 161 10.47 -23.75 -7.53
N SER A 162 10.79 -22.62 -8.12
CA SER A 162 12.11 -22.36 -8.72
C SER A 162 13.24 -22.43 -7.69
N GLU A 163 13.04 -21.86 -6.51
CA GLU A 163 14.00 -21.94 -5.40
C GLU A 163 14.20 -23.38 -4.91
N ALA A 164 13.12 -24.17 -4.81
CA ALA A 164 13.21 -25.57 -4.44
C ALA A 164 13.97 -26.41 -5.47
N ILE A 165 13.68 -26.20 -6.76
CA ILE A 165 14.40 -26.85 -7.87
C ILE A 165 15.89 -26.50 -7.83
N ASP A 166 16.22 -25.20 -7.70
CA ASP A 166 17.62 -24.77 -7.67
C ASP A 166 18.37 -25.31 -6.44
N LYS A 167 17.71 -25.36 -5.28
CA LYS A 167 18.28 -25.97 -4.08
C LYS A 167 18.55 -27.46 -4.27
N THR A 168 17.63 -28.19 -4.89
CA THR A 168 17.81 -29.62 -5.20
C THR A 168 18.96 -29.80 -6.19
N ARG A 169 18.97 -29.04 -7.28
CA ARG A 169 20.05 -29.06 -8.28
C ARG A 169 21.41 -28.82 -7.65
N LYS A 170 21.54 -27.79 -6.81
CA LYS A 170 22.79 -27.48 -6.08
C LYS A 170 23.24 -28.61 -5.17
N LYS A 171 22.30 -29.29 -4.51
CA LYS A 171 22.60 -30.46 -3.67
C LYS A 171 23.11 -31.61 -4.52
N GLU A 172 22.39 -31.97 -5.60
CA GLU A 172 22.77 -33.06 -6.50
C GLU A 172 24.15 -32.85 -7.14
N VAL A 173 24.45 -31.64 -7.60
CA VAL A 173 25.79 -31.30 -8.14
C VAL A 173 26.88 -31.41 -7.09
N LYS A 174 26.58 -31.10 -5.82
CA LYS A 174 27.54 -31.29 -4.73
C LYS A 174 27.81 -32.75 -4.43
N ASP A 175 26.75 -33.56 -4.39
CA ASP A 175 26.82 -35.00 -4.08
C ASP A 175 27.34 -35.80 -5.26
N ASN A 176 27.15 -35.32 -6.50
CA ASN A 176 27.56 -35.93 -7.76
C ASN A 176 28.33 -34.91 -8.64
N PRO A 177 29.64 -34.71 -8.42
CA PRO A 177 30.41 -33.70 -9.16
C PRO A 177 30.44 -33.86 -10.69
N GLN A 178 30.10 -35.06 -11.19
CA GLN A 178 29.98 -35.35 -12.62
C GLN A 178 28.83 -34.61 -13.31
N LEU A 179 27.87 -34.08 -12.55
CA LEU A 179 26.73 -33.30 -13.06
C LEU A 179 27.07 -31.79 -13.24
N LYS A 180 28.34 -31.41 -13.05
CA LYS A 180 28.82 -30.06 -13.36
C LYS A 180 28.98 -29.96 -14.88
N GLY A 181 27.92 -29.48 -15.56
CA GLY A 181 27.97 -29.03 -16.95
C GLY A 181 28.30 -27.55 -17.04
#